data_36a053fcc10a84aff5769f7d0d0a3c39
#
_entry.id   36a053fcc10a84aff5769f7d0d0a3c39
#
_cell.length_a   1.000
_cell.length_b   1.000
_cell.length_c   1.000
_cell.angle_alpha   90.00
_cell.angle_beta   90.00
_cell.angle_gamma   90.00
#
_symmetry.space_group_name_H-M   'P 1'
#
loop_
_entity.id
_entity.type
_entity.pdbx_description
1 polymer ?
#
loop_
_entity_poly.entity_id
_entity_poly.type
_entity_poly.pdbx_seq_one_letter_code
_entity_poly.pdbx_strand_id
1 'polypeptide(L)'
;MGSAADLKYSKEVERAAYEVGRLIAEEDGILFFGAEKDSDSLSTAACRGAKDAGGLTVGITYGKGKDIWEKDADIIIPCGLERGGGRETVLVTGCDAVIAISGGSGTLTELAIAYQADIPMVALAGYGGWADKLADEYLDTRNRILTIGAASPEEAVKKAFAAAAEYRRRYA
;
A
#
# COMPACT_ATOMS: atom_id res chain seq x y z
N MET A 1 0.92 1.15 -0.15
CA MET A 1 0.68 2.39 -0.93
C MET A 1 1.60 3.50 -0.48
N GLY A 2 2.01 4.45 -1.34
CA GLY A 2 2.96 5.49 -0.98
C GLY A 2 3.24 6.48 -2.10
N SER A 3 4.18 7.40 -1.85
CA SER A 3 4.55 8.45 -2.80
C SER A 3 5.09 7.90 -4.12
N ALA A 4 4.70 8.52 -5.23
CA ALA A 4 5.38 8.37 -6.51
C ALA A 4 6.66 9.25 -6.55
N ALA A 5 7.56 8.96 -7.48
CA ALA A 5 8.88 9.60 -7.58
C ALA A 5 8.82 11.13 -7.74
N ASP A 6 7.77 11.67 -8.35
CA ASP A 6 7.55 13.09 -8.51
C ASP A 6 7.38 13.86 -7.20
N LEU A 7 7.05 13.18 -6.10
CA LEU A 7 6.96 13.74 -4.74
C LEU A 7 8.31 13.82 -4.01
N LYS A 8 9.40 13.42 -4.65
CA LYS A 8 10.79 13.57 -4.16
C LYS A 8 11.00 13.08 -2.70
N TYR A 9 10.53 11.88 -2.39
CA TYR A 9 10.77 11.26 -1.10
C TYR A 9 12.26 10.95 -0.84
N SER A 10 12.65 10.90 0.43
CA SER A 10 14.03 10.64 0.84
C SER A 10 14.41 9.16 0.69
N LYS A 11 15.71 8.86 0.68
CA LYS A 11 16.22 7.49 0.71
C LYS A 11 15.83 6.72 1.98
N GLU A 12 15.56 7.41 3.06
CA GLU A 12 15.06 6.82 4.30
C GLU A 12 13.64 6.28 4.12
N VAL A 13 12.76 7.07 3.50
CA VAL A 13 11.38 6.68 3.19
C VAL A 13 11.36 5.51 2.21
N GLU A 14 12.22 5.54 1.19
CA GLU A 14 12.37 4.43 0.23
C GLU A 14 12.81 3.14 0.93
N ARG A 15 13.78 3.23 1.85
CA ARG A 15 14.23 2.09 2.65
C ARG A 15 13.13 1.54 3.54
N ALA A 16 12.33 2.40 4.18
CA ALA A 16 11.19 1.97 4.99
C ALA A 16 10.14 1.23 4.14
N ALA A 17 9.87 1.69 2.93
CA ALA A 17 8.96 1.02 2.00
C ALA A 17 9.50 -0.35 1.56
N TYR A 18 10.78 -0.44 1.22
CA TYR A 18 11.46 -1.70 0.93
C TYR A 18 11.34 -2.68 2.10
N GLU A 19 11.60 -2.22 3.33
CA GLU A 19 11.54 -3.04 4.54
C GLU A 19 10.11 -3.53 4.82
N VAL A 20 9.09 -2.70 4.62
CA VAL A 20 7.67 -3.14 4.71
C VAL A 20 7.41 -4.29 3.73
N GLY A 21 7.88 -4.19 2.49
CA GLY A 21 7.71 -5.26 1.50
C GLY A 21 8.39 -6.56 1.92
N ARG A 22 9.64 -6.46 2.40
CA ARG A 22 10.42 -7.60 2.90
C ARG A 22 9.70 -8.31 4.05
N LEU A 23 9.23 -7.56 5.03
CA LEU A 23 8.53 -8.08 6.20
C LEU A 23 7.17 -8.71 5.84
N ILE A 24 6.43 -8.16 4.86
CA ILE A 24 5.20 -8.78 4.37
C ILE A 24 5.49 -10.18 3.82
N ALA A 25 6.57 -10.34 3.07
CA ALA A 25 6.96 -11.63 2.52
C ALA A 25 7.42 -12.62 3.61
N GLU A 26 8.13 -12.16 4.63
CA GLU A 26 8.58 -12.99 5.76
C GLU A 26 7.40 -13.52 6.62
N GLU A 27 6.28 -12.80 6.63
CA GLU A 27 5.03 -13.20 7.28
C GLU A 27 4.11 -14.03 6.33
N ASP A 28 4.65 -14.58 5.23
CA ASP A 28 3.91 -15.33 4.21
C ASP A 28 2.76 -14.52 3.56
N GLY A 29 2.86 -13.21 3.56
CA GLY A 29 1.90 -12.31 2.94
C GLY A 29 2.12 -12.15 1.43
N ILE A 30 1.04 -11.82 0.71
CA ILE A 30 1.10 -11.44 -0.70
C ILE A 30 1.12 -9.92 -0.78
N LEU A 31 2.18 -9.35 -1.37
CA LEU A 31 2.26 -7.90 -1.56
C LEU A 31 1.46 -7.48 -2.79
N PHE A 32 0.36 -6.75 -2.58
CA PHE A 32 -0.31 -5.97 -3.63
C PHE A 32 0.27 -4.56 -3.68
N PHE A 33 0.62 -4.08 -4.86
CA PHE A 33 1.19 -2.75 -5.03
C PHE A 33 0.67 -2.04 -6.28
N GLY A 34 0.60 -0.70 -6.23
CA GLY A 34 0.31 0.12 -7.39
C GLY A 34 1.49 0.13 -8.34
N ALA A 35 1.37 -0.57 -9.45
CA ALA A 35 2.43 -0.72 -10.43
C ALA A 35 2.42 0.44 -11.43
N GLU A 36 3.40 1.33 -11.30
CA GLU A 36 3.62 2.44 -12.21
C GLU A 36 4.31 1.98 -13.50
N LYS A 37 4.08 2.69 -14.62
CA LYS A 37 4.66 2.36 -15.92
C LYS A 37 5.93 3.13 -16.20
N ASP A 38 5.94 4.41 -15.84
CA ASP A 38 6.90 5.38 -16.35
C ASP A 38 7.90 5.86 -15.28
N SER A 39 7.69 5.49 -14.02
CA SER A 39 8.51 5.99 -12.92
C SER A 39 8.57 5.03 -11.74
N ASP A 40 9.60 5.19 -10.92
CA ASP A 40 9.74 4.52 -9.63
C ASP A 40 8.75 5.08 -8.59
N SER A 41 8.55 4.36 -7.49
CA SER A 41 7.67 4.75 -6.40
C SER A 41 8.01 4.01 -5.12
N LEU A 42 7.44 4.43 -3.99
CA LEU A 42 7.54 3.68 -2.74
C LEU A 42 6.88 2.29 -2.84
N SER A 43 5.82 2.18 -3.63
CA SER A 43 5.18 0.89 -3.90
C SER A 43 6.10 -0.07 -4.66
N THR A 44 6.91 0.46 -5.59
CA THR A 44 7.94 -0.29 -6.31
C THR A 44 9.08 -0.72 -5.38
N ALA A 45 9.50 0.16 -4.46
CA ALA A 45 10.50 -0.18 -3.46
C ALA A 45 10.02 -1.34 -2.55
N ALA A 46 8.75 -1.33 -2.15
CA ALA A 46 8.17 -2.44 -1.40
C ALA A 46 8.14 -3.75 -2.23
N CYS A 47 7.84 -3.66 -3.54
CA CYS A 47 7.91 -4.83 -4.42
C CYS A 47 9.31 -5.45 -4.42
N ARG A 48 10.36 -4.65 -4.56
CA ARG A 48 11.76 -5.13 -4.48
C ARG A 48 12.05 -5.82 -3.15
N GLY A 49 11.66 -5.22 -2.03
CA GLY A 49 11.85 -5.83 -0.71
C GLY A 49 11.14 -7.19 -0.57
N ALA A 50 9.90 -7.30 -1.03
CA ALA A 50 9.19 -8.58 -1.02
C ALA A 50 9.84 -9.62 -1.93
N LYS A 51 10.31 -9.24 -3.12
CA LYS A 51 11.03 -10.14 -4.04
C LYS A 51 12.34 -10.65 -3.44
N ASP A 52 13.13 -9.79 -2.83
CA ASP A 52 14.39 -10.18 -2.19
C ASP A 52 14.20 -11.16 -1.03
N ALA A 53 13.04 -11.12 -0.37
CA ALA A 53 12.63 -12.09 0.65
C ALA A 53 11.93 -13.34 0.10
N GLY A 54 11.80 -13.48 -1.22
CA GLY A 54 11.16 -14.62 -1.87
C GLY A 54 9.63 -14.60 -1.84
N GLY A 55 9.01 -13.46 -1.54
CA GLY A 55 7.57 -13.29 -1.46
C GLY A 55 6.88 -13.19 -2.82
N LEU A 56 5.57 -13.40 -2.83
CA LEU A 56 4.71 -13.24 -4.01
C LEU A 56 4.25 -11.78 -4.12
N THR A 57 4.37 -11.21 -5.33
CA THR A 57 4.02 -9.82 -5.62
C THR A 57 2.97 -9.72 -6.73
N VAL A 58 1.97 -8.85 -6.50
CA VAL A 58 0.89 -8.57 -7.44
C VAL A 58 0.82 -7.08 -7.72
N GLY A 59 1.20 -6.68 -8.92
CA GLY A 59 1.14 -5.30 -9.37
C GLY A 59 -0.17 -4.99 -10.09
N ILE A 60 -0.92 -4.01 -9.60
CA ILE A 60 -2.11 -3.49 -10.27
C ILE A 60 -1.72 -2.24 -11.05
N THR A 61 -1.86 -2.28 -12.39
CA THR A 61 -1.52 -1.15 -13.25
C THR A 61 -2.74 -0.63 -14.02
N TYR A 62 -2.64 0.61 -14.48
CA TYR A 62 -3.69 1.27 -15.26
C TYR A 62 -3.63 0.90 -16.74
N GLY A 63 -4.74 1.15 -17.47
CA GLY A 63 -4.86 0.81 -18.88
C GLY A 63 -4.84 -0.69 -19.13
N LYS A 64 -4.47 -1.10 -20.33
CA LYS A 64 -4.53 -2.50 -20.79
C LYS A 64 -3.16 -3.20 -20.88
N GLY A 65 -2.08 -2.46 -20.85
CA GLY A 65 -0.72 -3.01 -21.01
C GLY A 65 -0.14 -3.52 -19.70
N LYS A 66 0.73 -4.52 -19.79
CA LYS A 66 1.43 -5.13 -18.65
C LYS A 66 2.87 -4.62 -18.47
N ASP A 67 3.32 -3.72 -19.34
CA ASP A 67 4.64 -3.12 -19.20
C ASP A 67 4.63 -2.10 -18.05
N ILE A 68 5.41 -2.37 -17.02
CA ILE A 68 5.52 -1.56 -15.81
C ILE A 68 6.99 -1.29 -15.50
N TRP A 69 7.25 -0.33 -14.60
CA TRP A 69 8.60 0.05 -14.20
C TRP A 69 9.35 -1.11 -13.54
N GLU A 70 8.73 -1.79 -12.57
CA GLU A 70 9.32 -2.91 -11.85
C GLU A 70 9.17 -4.22 -12.62
N LYS A 71 10.27 -4.74 -13.15
CA LYS A 71 10.26 -5.91 -14.04
C LYS A 71 10.21 -7.26 -13.32
N ASP A 72 10.56 -7.29 -12.03
CA ASP A 72 10.65 -8.52 -11.24
C ASP A 72 9.35 -8.89 -10.52
N ALA A 73 8.27 -8.12 -10.71
CA ALA A 73 6.96 -8.45 -10.16
C ALA A 73 6.41 -9.76 -10.76
N ASP A 74 5.84 -10.62 -9.92
CA ASP A 74 5.40 -11.95 -10.33
C ASP A 74 4.12 -11.91 -11.17
N ILE A 75 3.12 -11.15 -10.73
CA ILE A 75 1.81 -11.05 -11.38
C ILE A 75 1.51 -9.59 -11.69
N ILE A 76 1.15 -9.30 -12.94
CA ILE A 76 0.72 -7.97 -13.38
C ILE A 76 -0.72 -8.04 -13.85
N ILE A 77 -1.59 -7.26 -13.20
CA ILE A 77 -3.01 -7.13 -13.52
C ILE A 77 -3.27 -5.72 -14.08
N PRO A 78 -3.43 -5.57 -15.40
CA PRO A 78 -3.91 -4.31 -15.95
C PRO A 78 -5.41 -4.21 -15.68
N CYS A 79 -5.81 -3.19 -14.93
CA CYS A 79 -7.22 -3.05 -14.51
C CYS A 79 -8.15 -2.56 -15.63
N GLY A 80 -7.60 -2.11 -16.77
CA GLY A 80 -8.40 -1.55 -17.87
C GLY A 80 -8.93 -0.13 -17.64
N LEU A 81 -8.66 0.43 -16.46
CA LEU A 81 -9.13 1.74 -16.01
C LEU A 81 -7.95 2.72 -15.93
N GLU A 82 -8.25 4.00 -16.06
CA GLU A 82 -7.23 5.06 -15.95
C GLU A 82 -6.90 5.40 -14.49
N ARG A 83 -5.85 6.20 -14.30
CA ARG A 83 -5.49 6.78 -12.99
C ARG A 83 -6.64 7.64 -12.44
N GLY A 84 -6.67 7.83 -11.14
CA GLY A 84 -7.59 8.75 -10.48
C GLY A 84 -8.88 8.10 -9.98
N GLY A 85 -8.80 6.85 -9.54
CA GLY A 85 -9.88 6.16 -8.84
C GLY A 85 -10.14 4.74 -9.32
N GLY A 86 -10.00 4.46 -10.61
CA GLY A 86 -10.28 3.13 -11.16
C GLY A 86 -9.26 2.10 -10.73
N ARG A 87 -7.96 2.36 -10.97
CA ARG A 87 -6.86 1.49 -10.58
C ARG A 87 -6.78 1.34 -9.06
N GLU A 88 -6.90 2.44 -8.34
CA GLU A 88 -6.87 2.51 -6.88
C GLU A 88 -7.97 1.66 -6.25
N THR A 89 -9.17 1.66 -6.82
CA THR A 89 -10.28 0.82 -6.35
C THR A 89 -9.94 -0.66 -6.48
N VAL A 90 -9.47 -1.11 -7.65
CA VAL A 90 -9.08 -2.51 -7.87
C VAL A 90 -7.96 -2.94 -6.94
N LEU A 91 -6.94 -2.08 -6.76
CA LEU A 91 -5.81 -2.34 -5.87
C LEU A 91 -6.29 -2.53 -4.42
N VAL A 92 -7.03 -1.57 -3.89
CA VAL A 92 -7.40 -1.54 -2.47
C VAL A 92 -8.40 -2.63 -2.12
N THR A 93 -9.45 -2.82 -2.94
CA THR A 93 -10.48 -3.84 -2.67
C THR A 93 -9.98 -5.28 -2.84
N GLY A 94 -8.81 -5.49 -3.44
CA GLY A 94 -8.13 -6.76 -3.49
C GLY A 94 -7.31 -7.11 -2.24
N CYS A 95 -7.25 -6.21 -1.24
CA CYS A 95 -6.42 -6.37 -0.06
C CYS A 95 -7.24 -6.68 1.20
N ASP A 96 -6.64 -7.43 2.14
CA ASP A 96 -7.19 -7.66 3.49
C ASP A 96 -6.84 -6.53 4.47
N ALA A 97 -5.79 -5.78 4.20
CA ALA A 97 -5.37 -4.56 4.89
C ALA A 97 -4.48 -3.72 3.98
N VAL A 98 -4.35 -2.43 4.29
CA VAL A 98 -3.48 -1.52 3.55
C VAL A 98 -2.47 -0.85 4.48
N ILE A 99 -1.22 -0.65 4.00
CA ILE A 99 -0.19 0.12 4.70
C ILE A 99 0.13 1.35 3.84
N ALA A 100 -0.01 2.54 4.43
CA ALA A 100 0.33 3.81 3.82
C ALA A 100 1.69 4.31 4.33
N ILE A 101 2.54 4.77 3.40
CA ILE A 101 3.88 5.31 3.69
C ILE A 101 4.01 6.66 2.99
N SER A 102 4.16 7.74 3.76
CA SER A 102 4.17 9.09 3.20
C SER A 102 2.91 9.36 2.34
N GLY A 103 3.05 9.67 1.07
CA GLY A 103 1.95 9.67 0.11
C GLY A 103 1.32 11.03 -0.18
N GLY A 104 0.93 11.20 -1.44
CA GLY A 104 0.18 12.34 -1.97
C GLY A 104 -1.32 12.08 -2.09
N SER A 105 -1.96 12.74 -3.06
CA SER A 105 -3.41 12.62 -3.32
C SER A 105 -3.84 11.21 -3.71
N GLY A 106 -3.00 10.45 -4.44
CA GLY A 106 -3.28 9.06 -4.77
C GLY A 106 -3.40 8.19 -3.52
N THR A 107 -2.46 8.33 -2.57
CA THR A 107 -2.51 7.62 -1.28
C THR A 107 -3.73 8.01 -0.45
N LEU A 108 -4.11 9.30 -0.46
CA LEU A 108 -5.36 9.73 0.18
C LEU A 108 -6.59 9.07 -0.47
N THR A 109 -6.63 8.98 -1.80
CA THR A 109 -7.70 8.28 -2.53
C THR A 109 -7.77 6.81 -2.11
N GLU A 110 -6.64 6.13 -2.06
CA GLU A 110 -6.54 4.72 -1.63
C GLU A 110 -7.03 4.52 -0.18
N LEU A 111 -6.65 5.41 0.74
CA LEU A 111 -7.14 5.39 2.13
C LEU A 111 -8.65 5.67 2.20
N ALA A 112 -9.18 6.60 1.40
CA ALA A 112 -10.62 6.86 1.34
C ALA A 112 -11.41 5.64 0.81
N ILE A 113 -10.88 4.93 -0.18
CA ILE A 113 -11.49 3.68 -0.69
C ILE A 113 -11.45 2.60 0.40
N ALA A 114 -10.32 2.40 1.07
CA ALA A 114 -10.19 1.44 2.17
C ALA A 114 -11.19 1.73 3.29
N TYR A 115 -11.31 3.00 3.69
CA TYR A 115 -12.29 3.45 4.68
C TYR A 115 -13.74 3.14 4.28
N GLN A 116 -14.11 3.38 3.01
CA GLN A 116 -15.45 3.09 2.52
C GLN A 116 -15.75 1.59 2.43
N ALA A 117 -14.74 0.77 2.20
CA ALA A 117 -14.82 -0.68 2.07
C ALA A 117 -14.59 -1.42 3.42
N ASP A 118 -14.47 -0.70 4.52
CA ASP A 118 -14.15 -1.24 5.85
C ASP A 118 -12.83 -2.05 5.92
N ILE A 119 -11.91 -1.82 4.95
CA ILE A 119 -10.60 -2.45 4.91
C ILE A 119 -9.66 -1.78 5.92
N PRO A 120 -9.01 -2.53 6.82
CA PRO A 120 -8.09 -1.99 7.81
C PRO A 120 -6.97 -1.15 7.18
N MET A 121 -6.69 -0.01 7.79
CA MET A 121 -5.67 0.94 7.35
C MET A 121 -4.59 1.09 8.42
N VAL A 122 -3.33 0.95 8.02
CA VAL A 122 -2.16 1.26 8.85
C VAL A 122 -1.35 2.36 8.19
N ALA A 123 -0.98 3.39 8.94
CA ALA A 123 -0.15 4.51 8.49
C ALA A 123 1.21 4.45 9.17
N LEU A 124 2.28 4.32 8.37
CA LEU A 124 3.65 4.41 8.87
C LEU A 124 4.00 5.88 9.07
N ALA A 125 4.05 6.31 10.33
CA ALA A 125 4.27 7.69 10.75
C ALA A 125 5.75 8.07 10.76
N GLY A 126 6.05 9.37 10.67
CA GLY A 126 7.41 9.92 10.71
C GLY A 126 8.04 10.14 9.33
N TYR A 127 7.32 9.81 8.26
CA TYR A 127 7.81 9.92 6.88
C TYR A 127 7.05 10.94 6.02
N GLY A 128 6.22 11.77 6.65
CA GLY A 128 5.46 12.84 6.01
C GLY A 128 4.23 12.37 5.23
N GLY A 129 3.70 13.26 4.41
CA GLY A 129 2.57 12.98 3.53
C GLY A 129 1.25 12.75 4.25
N TRP A 130 0.34 12.03 3.59
CA TRP A 130 -0.97 11.71 4.16
C TRP A 130 -0.92 10.60 5.21
N ALA A 131 0.08 9.73 5.19
CA ALA A 131 0.29 8.75 6.23
C ALA A 131 0.45 9.41 7.61
N ASP A 132 1.34 10.43 7.72
CA ASP A 132 1.54 11.16 8.99
C ASP A 132 0.28 11.90 9.46
N LYS A 133 -0.48 12.47 8.51
CA LYS A 133 -1.68 13.25 8.84
C LYS A 133 -2.83 12.40 9.36
N LEU A 134 -2.87 11.12 8.99
CA LEU A 134 -3.96 10.22 9.31
C LEU A 134 -3.59 9.14 10.34
N ALA A 135 -2.31 9.06 10.74
CA ALA A 135 -1.88 8.12 11.79
C ALA A 135 -2.64 8.39 13.10
N ASP A 136 -3.34 7.38 13.60
CA ASP A 136 -4.21 7.42 14.78
C ASP A 136 -5.39 8.39 14.67
N GLU A 137 -5.83 8.67 13.44
CA GLU A 137 -6.94 9.58 13.15
C GLU A 137 -8.07 8.86 12.39
N TYR A 138 -9.28 9.37 12.55
CA TYR A 138 -10.42 8.99 11.72
C TYR A 138 -10.46 9.86 10.45
N LEU A 139 -10.87 9.27 9.33
CA LEU A 139 -10.97 10.01 8.08
C LEU A 139 -12.06 11.11 8.11
N ASP A 140 -13.16 10.86 8.82
CA ASP A 140 -14.27 11.79 8.94
C ASP A 140 -15.03 11.62 10.27
N THR A 141 -16.04 12.45 10.47
CA THR A 141 -16.86 12.51 11.70
C THR A 141 -17.72 11.28 11.94
N ARG A 142 -17.83 10.36 10.99
CA ARG A 142 -18.57 9.08 11.17
C ARG A 142 -17.78 8.09 12.00
N ASN A 143 -16.47 8.24 12.14
CA ASN A 143 -15.59 7.42 12.98
C ASN A 143 -15.74 5.91 12.75
N ARG A 144 -15.89 5.47 11.49
CA ARG A 144 -16.16 4.07 11.14
C ARG A 144 -14.98 3.16 11.48
N ILE A 145 -13.81 3.47 10.95
CA ILE A 145 -12.55 2.78 11.24
C ILE A 145 -11.43 3.79 11.46
N LEU A 146 -10.59 3.52 12.44
CA LEU A 146 -9.40 4.31 12.74
C LEU A 146 -8.27 3.93 11.77
N THR A 147 -7.53 4.90 11.28
CA THR A 147 -6.24 4.62 10.64
C THR A 147 -5.21 4.38 11.73
N ILE A 148 -4.71 3.16 11.83
CA ILE A 148 -3.81 2.74 12.90
C ILE A 148 -2.40 3.28 12.64
N GLY A 149 -1.86 4.12 13.52
CA GLY A 149 -0.50 4.61 13.42
C GLY A 149 0.53 3.53 13.74
N ALA A 150 1.69 3.56 13.09
CA ALA A 150 2.84 2.71 13.37
C ALA A 150 4.14 3.52 13.29
N ALA A 151 5.07 3.30 14.20
CA ALA A 151 6.32 4.05 14.29
C ALA A 151 7.50 3.38 13.55
N SER A 152 7.32 2.13 13.11
CA SER A 152 8.35 1.39 12.35
C SER A 152 7.72 0.44 11.32
N PRO A 153 8.49 0.01 10.30
CA PRO A 153 8.06 -1.00 9.34
C PRO A 153 7.56 -2.29 10.01
N GLU A 154 8.25 -2.78 11.03
CA GLU A 154 7.89 -4.01 11.77
C GLU A 154 6.54 -3.84 12.47
N GLU A 155 6.35 -2.70 13.12
CA GLU A 155 5.09 -2.39 13.79
C GLU A 155 3.94 -2.28 12.78
N ALA A 156 4.18 -1.63 11.63
CA ALA A 156 3.18 -1.46 10.58
C ALA A 156 2.72 -2.81 10.02
N VAL A 157 3.66 -3.69 9.69
CA VAL A 157 3.33 -5.03 9.18
C VAL A 157 2.62 -5.86 10.24
N LYS A 158 3.11 -5.90 11.47
CA LYS A 158 2.45 -6.61 12.58
C LYS A 158 1.00 -6.16 12.79
N LYS A 159 0.76 -4.84 12.82
CA LYS A 159 -0.59 -4.28 12.97
C LYS A 159 -1.48 -4.60 11.77
N ALA A 160 -0.94 -4.53 10.55
CA ALA A 160 -1.68 -4.85 9.33
C ALA A 160 -2.11 -6.33 9.31
N PHE A 161 -1.22 -7.27 9.63
CA PHE A 161 -1.55 -8.70 9.69
C PHE A 161 -2.59 -9.02 10.77
N ALA A 162 -2.48 -8.41 11.95
CA ALA A 162 -3.47 -8.58 13.01
C ALA A 162 -4.86 -8.08 12.58
N ALA A 163 -4.93 -6.90 11.97
CA ALA A 163 -6.17 -6.32 11.48
C ALA A 163 -6.75 -7.10 10.28
N ALA A 164 -5.90 -7.56 9.35
CA ALA A 164 -6.29 -8.41 8.22
C ALA A 164 -6.91 -9.74 8.69
N ALA A 165 -6.35 -10.35 9.73
CA ALA A 165 -6.90 -11.59 10.29
C ALA A 165 -8.30 -11.38 10.87
N GLU A 166 -8.56 -10.24 11.48
CA GLU A 166 -9.89 -9.88 11.98
C GLU A 166 -10.86 -9.57 10.82
N TYR A 167 -10.41 -8.82 9.83
CA TYR A 167 -11.18 -8.48 8.63
C TYR A 167 -11.65 -9.74 7.91
N ARG A 168 -10.74 -10.69 7.63
CA ARG A 168 -11.08 -11.96 6.98
C ARG A 168 -12.13 -12.77 7.74
N ARG A 169 -12.10 -12.77 9.08
CA ARG A 169 -13.13 -13.46 9.88
C ARG A 169 -14.53 -12.89 9.74
N ARG A 170 -14.65 -11.60 9.36
CA ARG A 170 -15.97 -10.97 9.12
C ARG A 170 -16.57 -11.31 7.78
N TYR A 171 -15.73 -11.62 6.79
CA TYR A 171 -16.14 -11.76 5.39
C TYR A 171 -15.83 -13.15 4.78
N ALA A 172 -15.35 -14.09 5.59
CA ALA A 172 -15.09 -15.49 5.18
C ALA A 172 -16.35 -16.38 5.24
#